data_d487bc577755161a7e1ef54d77ab0abe
#
_entry.id   d487bc577755161a7e1ef54d77ab0abe
#
_cell.length_a   1.000
_cell.length_b   1.000
_cell.length_c   1.000
_cell.angle_alpha   90.00
_cell.angle_beta   90.00
_cell.angle_gamma   90.00
#
_symmetry.space_group_name_H-M   'P 1'
#
loop_
_entity.id
_entity.type
_entity.pdbx_description
1 polymer ?
#
loop_
_entity_poly.entity_id
_entity_poly.type
_entity_poly.pdbx_seq_one_letter_code
_entity_poly.pdbx_strand_id
1 'polypeptide(L)'
;MIKQLIKISESHFCPDFLIRFGIRQLLRSRIASLISQGTENDNQKKMDFIEAMNSSPIALVPELANEQHYEVPSKFYDFCLGEHKKYSSCYWNDKANNLNKAEEEALKLTSTHARLEDGQSILELGCGWGSLTLWMAKKFPKSQITAVSNSKSQKAYILSEAKKRKLKNIKVITQDMNKFSTIDRFDRVVSVEMIEHMRNHKELFKSIASWLKPKGMFFMHIFVHQSQPYLFEVEGDDDWMSQYFFSGGMMPSKDLPLFFQDQMQIVSQWDWPGTHYEKTANAWLANLDKNKASVLPILKEAYGDKDAEMWVQRWRIFFMACAELWGYKRGIEWRVGHYLFKK
;
A
#
# COMPACT_ATOMS: atom_id res chain seq x y z
N MET A 1 11.32 7.89 -28.05
CA MET A 1 11.74 6.45 -27.99
C MET A 1 11.03 5.71 -26.85
N ILE A 2 11.13 6.14 -25.59
CA ILE A 2 10.50 5.49 -24.41
C ILE A 2 8.98 5.38 -24.58
N LYS A 3 8.29 6.45 -24.97
CA LYS A 3 6.83 6.45 -25.23
C LYS A 3 6.38 5.40 -26.26
N GLN A 4 7.19 5.14 -27.29
CA GLN A 4 6.89 4.08 -28.27
C GLN A 4 7.07 2.69 -27.67
N LEU A 5 8.11 2.48 -26.85
CA LEU A 5 8.33 1.22 -26.15
C LEU A 5 7.20 0.93 -25.14
N ILE A 6 6.72 1.95 -24.42
CA ILE A 6 5.56 1.82 -23.54
C ILE A 6 4.32 1.41 -24.34
N LYS A 7 4.01 2.07 -25.45
CA LYS A 7 2.88 1.68 -26.33
C LYS A 7 3.00 0.25 -26.84
N ILE A 8 4.21 -0.20 -27.18
CA ILE A 8 4.46 -1.59 -27.60
C ILE A 8 4.21 -2.55 -26.41
N SER A 9 4.67 -2.20 -25.21
CA SER A 9 4.45 -3.03 -24.03
C SER A 9 2.98 -3.11 -23.59
N GLU A 10 2.19 -2.07 -23.84
CA GLU A 10 0.73 -2.06 -23.65
C GLU A 10 -0.01 -2.86 -24.72
N SER A 11 0.64 -3.24 -25.80
CA SER A 11 0.09 -4.17 -26.79
C SER A 11 0.22 -5.62 -26.30
N HIS A 12 -0.78 -6.47 -26.61
CA HIS A 12 -0.76 -7.89 -26.23
C HIS A 12 0.33 -8.72 -26.91
N PHE A 13 1.08 -8.13 -27.86
CA PHE A 13 2.12 -8.81 -28.63
C PHE A 13 3.50 -8.75 -27.96
N CYS A 14 3.68 -7.93 -26.92
CA CYS A 14 4.97 -7.83 -26.25
C CYS A 14 5.12 -8.97 -25.21
N PRO A 15 6.11 -9.85 -25.35
CA PRO A 15 6.35 -10.91 -24.40
C PRO A 15 6.72 -10.38 -22.99
N ASP A 16 6.23 -11.01 -21.95
CA ASP A 16 6.45 -10.62 -20.55
C ASP A 16 7.93 -10.46 -20.18
N PHE A 17 8.82 -11.31 -20.74
CA PHE A 17 10.25 -11.23 -20.42
C PHE A 17 10.90 -9.93 -20.95
N LEU A 18 10.41 -9.37 -22.08
CA LEU A 18 10.86 -8.08 -22.61
C LEU A 18 10.35 -6.92 -21.77
N ILE A 19 9.07 -6.98 -21.35
CA ILE A 19 8.47 -5.99 -20.44
C ILE A 19 9.26 -5.96 -19.14
N ARG A 20 9.49 -7.12 -18.50
CA ARG A 20 10.28 -7.24 -17.26
C ARG A 20 11.73 -6.77 -17.45
N PHE A 21 12.35 -7.04 -18.60
CA PHE A 21 13.68 -6.51 -18.90
C PHE A 21 13.68 -4.98 -18.95
N GLY A 22 12.71 -4.37 -19.64
CA GLY A 22 12.54 -2.92 -19.69
C GLY A 22 12.35 -2.32 -18.28
N ILE A 23 11.47 -2.91 -17.47
CA ILE A 23 11.25 -2.49 -16.09
C ILE A 23 12.57 -2.52 -15.28
N ARG A 24 13.36 -3.60 -15.39
CA ARG A 24 14.66 -3.69 -14.70
C ARG A 24 15.66 -2.62 -15.14
N GLN A 25 15.62 -2.19 -16.42
CA GLN A 25 16.47 -1.07 -16.87
C GLN A 25 16.03 0.26 -16.21
N LEU A 26 14.71 0.52 -16.16
CA LEU A 26 14.19 1.70 -15.47
C LEU A 26 14.56 1.70 -13.97
N LEU A 27 14.49 0.55 -13.29
CA LEU A 27 14.90 0.42 -11.89
C LEU A 27 16.41 0.71 -11.69
N ARG A 28 17.26 0.25 -12.61
CA ARG A 28 18.71 0.57 -12.59
C ARG A 28 18.95 2.06 -12.73
N SER A 29 18.26 2.72 -13.67
CA SER A 29 18.34 4.16 -13.86
C SER A 29 17.86 4.92 -12.62
N ARG A 30 16.74 4.48 -11.99
CA ARG A 30 16.24 5.07 -10.76
C ARG A 30 17.26 4.96 -9.63
N ILE A 31 17.85 3.81 -9.41
CA ILE A 31 18.90 3.66 -8.38
C ILE A 31 20.09 4.56 -8.67
N ALA A 32 20.55 4.63 -9.92
CA ALA A 32 21.67 5.50 -10.29
C ALA A 32 21.36 6.99 -10.02
N SER A 33 20.11 7.43 -10.17
CA SER A 33 19.71 8.81 -9.85
C SER A 33 19.61 9.08 -8.34
N LEU A 34 19.27 8.05 -7.55
CA LEU A 34 19.11 8.17 -6.09
C LEU A 34 20.46 8.19 -5.35
N ILE A 35 21.47 7.46 -5.85
CA ILE A 35 22.79 7.31 -5.22
C ILE A 35 23.77 8.15 -6.05
N SER A 36 23.81 9.45 -5.81
CA SER A 36 24.44 10.27 -6.82
C SER A 36 25.85 10.78 -6.53
N GLN A 37 26.31 11.10 -5.34
CA GLN A 37 27.58 11.82 -5.23
C GLN A 37 28.24 11.88 -3.81
N GLY A 38 28.04 10.87 -2.98
CA GLY A 38 28.66 10.81 -1.65
C GLY A 38 27.67 11.01 -0.50
N THR A 39 28.03 10.46 0.63
CA THR A 39 27.16 10.33 1.81
C THR A 39 26.62 11.66 2.34
N GLU A 40 27.43 12.72 2.29
CA GLU A 40 27.02 14.06 2.77
C GLU A 40 25.89 14.64 1.91
N ASN A 41 26.03 14.55 0.59
CA ASN A 41 25.01 15.05 -0.34
C ASN A 41 23.71 14.22 -0.26
N ASP A 42 23.82 12.92 -0.08
CA ASP A 42 22.65 12.04 0.08
C ASP A 42 21.89 12.33 1.38
N ASN A 43 22.60 12.66 2.46
CA ASN A 43 22.00 13.10 3.71
C ASN A 43 21.32 14.47 3.57
N GLN A 44 21.95 15.43 2.90
CA GLN A 44 21.37 16.74 2.66
C GLN A 44 20.06 16.63 1.85
N LYS A 45 20.08 15.87 0.76
CA LYS A 45 18.86 15.62 -0.05
C LYS A 45 17.72 15.03 0.79
N LYS A 46 18.03 14.11 1.71
CA LYS A 46 17.02 13.54 2.61
C LYS A 46 16.47 14.58 3.57
N MET A 47 17.32 15.47 4.13
CA MET A 47 16.86 16.54 5.01
C MET A 47 16.00 17.55 4.27
N ASP A 48 16.38 17.93 3.05
CA ASP A 48 15.58 18.82 2.19
C ASP A 48 14.21 18.19 1.86
N PHE A 49 14.19 16.87 1.61
CA PHE A 49 12.95 16.12 1.39
C PHE A 49 12.03 16.16 2.63
N ILE A 50 12.58 15.98 3.83
CA ILE A 50 11.83 16.04 5.10
C ILE A 50 11.29 17.46 5.33
N GLU A 51 12.05 18.49 5.03
CA GLU A 51 11.61 19.89 5.15
C GLU A 51 10.45 20.17 4.20
N ALA A 52 10.55 19.72 2.95
CA ALA A 52 9.46 19.82 1.97
C ALA A 52 8.20 19.06 2.43
N MET A 53 8.34 17.88 3.03
CA MET A 53 7.22 17.14 3.64
C MET A 53 6.53 17.94 4.74
N ASN A 54 7.30 18.58 5.63
CA ASN A 54 6.77 19.36 6.76
C ASN A 54 5.99 20.60 6.32
N SER A 55 6.26 21.11 5.11
CA SER A 55 5.58 22.27 4.53
C SER A 55 4.36 21.90 3.68
N SER A 56 4.07 20.62 3.50
CA SER A 56 2.98 20.10 2.67
C SER A 56 1.70 19.86 3.47
N PRO A 57 0.50 19.79 2.85
CA PRO A 57 -0.68 19.19 3.49
C PRO A 57 -0.47 17.71 3.78
N ILE A 58 -1.32 17.10 4.62
CA ILE A 58 -1.20 15.67 5.00
C ILE A 58 -1.30 14.78 3.76
N ALA A 59 -2.29 15.00 2.89
CA ALA A 59 -2.45 14.29 1.62
C ALA A 59 -2.60 15.29 0.47
N LEU A 60 -1.87 15.07 -0.64
CA LEU A 60 -1.87 16.00 -1.78
C LEU A 60 -3.07 15.79 -2.71
N VAL A 61 -3.33 14.54 -3.09
CA VAL A 61 -4.29 14.14 -4.15
C VAL A 61 -5.15 12.95 -3.73
N PRO A 62 -5.91 13.06 -2.62
CA PRO A 62 -6.68 11.92 -2.11
C PRO A 62 -7.77 11.45 -3.08
N GLU A 63 -8.30 12.35 -3.93
CA GLU A 63 -9.31 12.03 -4.95
C GLU A 63 -8.70 11.20 -6.08
N LEU A 64 -7.52 11.58 -6.57
CA LEU A 64 -6.83 10.87 -7.66
C LEU A 64 -6.38 9.46 -7.24
N ALA A 65 -5.91 9.30 -5.99
CA ALA A 65 -5.61 7.98 -5.44
C ALA A 65 -6.85 7.08 -5.41
N ASN A 66 -8.03 7.65 -5.13
CA ASN A 66 -9.31 6.92 -5.21
C ASN A 66 -9.62 6.48 -6.64
N GLU A 67 -9.52 7.38 -7.61
CA GLU A 67 -9.79 7.08 -9.02
C GLU A 67 -8.87 5.98 -9.54
N GLN A 68 -7.59 6.05 -9.26
CA GLN A 68 -6.61 5.09 -9.77
C GLN A 68 -6.72 3.69 -9.15
N HIS A 69 -7.04 3.60 -7.85
CA HIS A 69 -7.02 2.31 -7.13
C HIS A 69 -8.39 1.77 -6.79
N TYR A 70 -9.45 2.59 -6.74
CA TYR A 70 -10.71 2.19 -6.10
C TYR A 70 -11.96 2.37 -6.96
N GLU A 71 -11.86 2.99 -8.14
CA GLU A 71 -12.96 3.02 -9.11
C GLU A 71 -13.11 1.72 -9.90
N VAL A 72 -12.07 0.87 -9.88
CA VAL A 72 -12.22 -0.49 -10.38
C VAL A 72 -13.19 -1.24 -9.46
N PRO A 73 -14.26 -1.85 -10.01
CA PRO A 73 -15.23 -2.58 -9.21
C PRO A 73 -14.59 -3.62 -8.29
N SER A 74 -15.10 -3.75 -7.05
CA SER A 74 -14.57 -4.69 -6.06
C SER A 74 -14.48 -6.14 -6.57
N LYS A 75 -15.31 -6.50 -7.55
CA LYS A 75 -15.30 -7.80 -8.23
C LYS A 75 -13.99 -8.08 -8.98
N PHE A 76 -13.30 -7.05 -9.49
CA PHE A 76 -11.98 -7.23 -10.11
C PHE A 76 -11.01 -7.87 -9.12
N TYR A 77 -11.00 -7.38 -7.89
CA TYR A 77 -10.12 -7.87 -6.83
C TYR A 77 -10.49 -9.28 -6.34
N ASP A 78 -11.72 -9.75 -6.55
CA ASP A 78 -12.09 -11.16 -6.28
C ASP A 78 -11.35 -12.14 -7.18
N PHE A 79 -10.96 -11.69 -8.38
CA PHE A 79 -10.26 -12.50 -9.37
C PHE A 79 -8.73 -12.39 -9.30
N CYS A 80 -8.21 -11.32 -8.68
CA CYS A 80 -6.75 -11.07 -8.62
C CYS A 80 -6.16 -11.40 -7.25
N LEU A 81 -6.84 -11.04 -6.16
CA LEU A 81 -6.35 -11.18 -4.79
C LEU A 81 -6.76 -12.54 -4.19
N GLY A 82 -6.29 -12.80 -2.97
CA GLY A 82 -6.72 -13.96 -2.19
C GLY A 82 -8.02 -13.71 -1.41
N GLU A 83 -8.39 -14.66 -0.56
CA GLU A 83 -9.66 -14.69 0.19
C GLU A 83 -9.83 -13.51 1.16
N HIS A 84 -8.73 -12.93 1.64
CA HIS A 84 -8.78 -11.75 2.51
C HIS A 84 -8.75 -10.43 1.75
N LYS A 85 -8.66 -10.44 0.41
CA LYS A 85 -8.52 -9.24 -0.43
C LYS A 85 -7.43 -8.28 0.06
N LYS A 86 -6.28 -8.84 0.43
CA LYS A 86 -5.16 -8.04 0.90
C LYS A 86 -4.41 -7.42 -0.28
N TYR A 87 -4.75 -6.17 -0.61
CA TYR A 87 -4.11 -5.39 -1.67
C TYR A 87 -2.89 -4.64 -1.14
N SER A 88 -1.96 -5.41 -0.58
CA SER A 88 -0.68 -4.98 -0.02
C SER A 88 0.23 -6.19 0.13
N SER A 89 1.50 -6.02 0.49
CA SER A 89 2.45 -7.13 0.64
C SER A 89 1.93 -8.23 1.55
N CYS A 90 1.97 -9.49 1.08
CA CYS A 90 1.72 -10.68 1.87
C CYS A 90 3.02 -11.25 2.43
N TYR A 91 2.95 -12.20 3.36
CA TYR A 91 4.13 -12.80 3.98
C TYR A 91 4.26 -14.29 3.61
N TRP A 92 5.33 -14.62 2.88
CA TRP A 92 5.59 -15.96 2.36
C TRP A 92 6.67 -16.65 3.19
N ASN A 93 6.24 -17.47 4.13
CA ASN A 93 7.10 -18.38 4.90
C ASN A 93 6.87 -19.84 4.46
N ASP A 94 7.51 -20.78 5.12
CA ASP A 94 7.40 -22.22 4.80
C ASP A 94 5.97 -22.77 4.94
N LYS A 95 5.08 -22.06 5.66
CA LYS A 95 3.68 -22.42 5.83
C LYS A 95 2.77 -21.81 4.77
N ALA A 96 3.26 -20.84 4.02
CA ALA A 96 2.50 -20.08 3.01
C ALA A 96 2.84 -20.59 1.61
N ASN A 97 2.20 -21.66 1.17
CA ASN A 97 2.40 -22.28 -0.14
C ASN A 97 1.48 -21.70 -1.23
N ASN A 98 0.59 -20.77 -0.91
CA ASN A 98 -0.30 -20.08 -1.83
C ASN A 98 -0.66 -18.68 -1.30
N LEU A 99 -1.31 -17.87 -2.14
CA LEU A 99 -1.64 -16.48 -1.82
C LEU A 99 -2.55 -16.36 -0.58
N ASN A 100 -3.57 -17.21 -0.43
CA ASN A 100 -4.48 -17.17 0.72
C ASN A 100 -3.73 -17.38 2.04
N LYS A 101 -2.79 -18.32 2.07
CA LYS A 101 -1.95 -18.56 3.25
C LYS A 101 -0.96 -17.42 3.50
N ALA A 102 -0.42 -16.81 2.44
CA ALA A 102 0.47 -15.65 2.57
C ALA A 102 -0.28 -14.42 3.09
N GLU A 103 -1.53 -14.20 2.68
CA GLU A 103 -2.42 -13.16 3.25
C GLU A 103 -2.66 -13.42 4.74
N GLU A 104 -3.02 -14.66 5.10
CA GLU A 104 -3.27 -15.07 6.49
C GLU A 104 -2.04 -14.84 7.38
N GLU A 105 -0.85 -15.27 6.94
CA GLU A 105 0.40 -15.09 7.69
C GLU A 105 0.75 -13.60 7.84
N ALA A 106 0.55 -12.79 6.81
CA ALA A 106 0.75 -11.35 6.89
C ALA A 106 -0.19 -10.69 7.92
N LEU A 107 -1.47 -11.05 7.95
CA LEU A 107 -2.45 -10.53 8.90
C LEU A 107 -2.13 -10.96 10.34
N LYS A 108 -1.66 -12.20 10.54
CA LYS A 108 -1.18 -12.68 11.85
C LYS A 108 0.01 -11.86 12.34
N LEU A 109 1.04 -11.69 11.49
CA LEU A 109 2.23 -10.91 11.84
C LEU A 109 1.91 -9.44 12.08
N THR A 110 1.06 -8.83 11.26
CA THR A 110 0.55 -7.46 11.48
C THR A 110 -0.10 -7.35 12.86
N SER A 111 -1.00 -8.29 13.21
CA SER A 111 -1.67 -8.29 14.52
C SER A 111 -0.67 -8.46 15.68
N THR A 112 0.34 -9.31 15.51
CA THR A 112 1.39 -9.55 16.51
C THR A 112 2.29 -8.33 16.69
N HIS A 113 2.78 -7.76 15.58
CA HIS A 113 3.66 -6.58 15.61
C HIS A 113 2.93 -5.34 16.13
N ALA A 114 1.64 -5.17 15.84
CA ALA A 114 0.79 -4.12 16.38
C ALA A 114 0.38 -4.36 17.84
N ARG A 115 0.73 -5.51 18.43
CA ARG A 115 0.35 -5.94 19.78
C ARG A 115 -1.17 -5.84 19.99
N LEU A 116 -1.94 -6.37 19.03
CA LEU A 116 -3.41 -6.38 19.11
C LEU A 116 -3.88 -7.47 20.09
N GLU A 117 -4.83 -7.09 20.95
CA GLU A 117 -5.43 -7.94 21.95
C GLU A 117 -6.96 -7.78 21.93
N ASP A 118 -7.69 -8.81 22.36
CA ASP A 118 -9.14 -8.74 22.42
C ASP A 118 -9.61 -7.75 23.51
N GLY A 119 -10.67 -7.01 23.21
CA GLY A 119 -11.21 -5.97 24.09
C GLY A 119 -10.64 -4.55 23.87
N GLN A 120 -9.69 -4.38 22.95
CA GLN A 120 -9.13 -3.06 22.61
C GLN A 120 -10.08 -2.24 21.74
N SER A 121 -9.98 -0.91 21.85
CA SER A 121 -10.50 0.05 20.87
C SER A 121 -9.42 0.31 19.83
N ILE A 122 -9.69 -0.03 18.57
CA ILE A 122 -8.70 -0.02 17.48
C ILE A 122 -9.18 0.92 16.37
N LEU A 123 -8.29 1.83 15.93
CA LEU A 123 -8.49 2.67 14.75
C LEU A 123 -7.61 2.15 13.61
N GLU A 124 -8.20 1.85 12.47
CA GLU A 124 -7.50 1.50 11.25
C GLU A 124 -7.58 2.65 10.24
N LEU A 125 -6.42 3.15 9.82
CA LEU A 125 -6.28 4.22 8.84
C LEU A 125 -5.94 3.62 7.47
N GLY A 126 -6.80 3.88 6.47
CA GLY A 126 -6.65 3.32 5.13
C GLY A 126 -7.06 1.85 5.05
N CYS A 127 -8.30 1.54 5.41
CA CYS A 127 -8.75 0.15 5.51
C CYS A 127 -8.89 -0.62 4.18
N GLY A 128 -8.78 0.05 3.04
CA GLY A 128 -8.90 -0.57 1.72
C GLY A 128 -10.17 -1.41 1.59
N TRP A 129 -10.07 -2.62 1.06
CA TRP A 129 -11.19 -3.58 0.95
C TRP A 129 -11.50 -4.32 2.27
N GLY A 130 -10.94 -3.84 3.41
CA GLY A 130 -11.24 -4.36 4.74
C GLY A 130 -10.52 -5.65 5.09
N SER A 131 -9.41 -5.95 4.46
CA SER A 131 -8.61 -7.14 4.75
C SER A 131 -8.29 -7.25 6.23
N LEU A 132 -7.63 -6.23 6.79
CA LEU A 132 -7.27 -6.21 8.22
C LEU A 132 -8.50 -5.94 9.10
N THR A 133 -9.43 -5.05 8.68
CA THR A 133 -10.67 -4.74 9.41
C THR A 133 -11.46 -6.00 9.74
N LEU A 134 -11.78 -6.81 8.70
CA LEU A 134 -12.58 -8.03 8.84
C LEU A 134 -11.82 -9.12 9.60
N TRP A 135 -10.51 -9.20 9.42
CA TRP A 135 -9.64 -10.09 10.18
C TRP A 135 -9.67 -9.75 11.67
N MET A 136 -9.43 -8.49 12.04
CA MET A 136 -9.44 -8.03 13.42
C MET A 136 -10.80 -8.29 14.08
N ALA A 137 -11.88 -7.96 13.38
CA ALA A 137 -13.25 -8.13 13.90
C ALA A 137 -13.58 -9.58 14.23
N LYS A 138 -13.11 -10.51 13.39
CA LYS A 138 -13.28 -11.97 13.61
C LYS A 138 -12.37 -12.47 14.72
N LYS A 139 -11.11 -12.02 14.73
CA LYS A 139 -10.07 -12.51 15.66
C LYS A 139 -10.23 -11.96 17.08
N PHE A 140 -10.74 -10.73 17.20
CA PHE A 140 -10.89 -9.98 18.44
C PHE A 140 -12.36 -9.55 18.63
N PRO A 141 -13.27 -10.48 18.97
CA PRO A 141 -14.72 -10.22 18.95
C PRO A 141 -15.20 -9.24 20.03
N LYS A 142 -14.42 -9.01 21.10
CA LYS A 142 -14.71 -8.02 22.15
C LYS A 142 -14.14 -6.63 21.82
N SER A 143 -13.23 -6.53 20.85
CA SER A 143 -12.65 -5.27 20.40
C SER A 143 -13.65 -4.45 19.61
N GLN A 144 -13.53 -3.12 19.65
CA GLN A 144 -14.27 -2.19 18.80
C GLN A 144 -13.33 -1.65 17.72
N ILE A 145 -13.67 -1.86 16.46
CA ILE A 145 -12.83 -1.49 15.32
C ILE A 145 -13.49 -0.34 14.58
N THR A 146 -12.80 0.79 14.53
CA THR A 146 -13.15 1.93 13.69
C THR A 146 -12.20 1.95 12.50
N ALA A 147 -12.73 1.77 11.30
CA ALA A 147 -11.96 1.74 10.05
C ALA A 147 -12.25 3.00 9.23
N VAL A 148 -11.21 3.64 8.71
CA VAL A 148 -11.33 4.86 7.90
C VAL A 148 -10.85 4.60 6.48
N SER A 149 -11.67 5.01 5.51
CA SER A 149 -11.36 5.03 4.08
C SER A 149 -11.93 6.29 3.43
N ASN A 150 -11.32 6.78 2.37
CA ASN A 150 -11.88 7.85 1.56
C ASN A 150 -12.86 7.34 0.48
N SER A 151 -13.08 6.03 0.36
CA SER A 151 -13.92 5.39 -0.65
C SER A 151 -15.27 4.89 -0.09
N LYS A 152 -16.38 5.34 -0.71
CA LYS A 152 -17.72 4.88 -0.39
C LYS A 152 -17.95 3.42 -0.80
N SER A 153 -17.36 2.99 -1.92
CA SER A 153 -17.45 1.62 -2.43
C SER A 153 -16.78 0.63 -1.48
N GLN A 154 -15.61 0.96 -0.95
CA GLN A 154 -14.92 0.17 0.07
C GLN A 154 -15.75 0.04 1.35
N LYS A 155 -16.32 1.13 1.85
CA LYS A 155 -17.23 1.09 3.00
C LYS A 155 -18.40 0.16 2.77
N ALA A 156 -19.09 0.29 1.62
CA ALA A 156 -20.23 -0.54 1.28
C ALA A 156 -19.84 -2.03 1.23
N TYR A 157 -18.71 -2.35 0.62
CA TYR A 157 -18.17 -3.70 0.57
C TYR A 157 -17.89 -4.26 1.97
N ILE A 158 -17.15 -3.54 2.81
CA ILE A 158 -16.79 -3.98 4.17
C ILE A 158 -18.04 -4.25 5.00
N LEU A 159 -19.03 -3.35 4.97
CA LEU A 159 -20.26 -3.54 5.74
C LEU A 159 -21.10 -4.73 5.22
N SER A 160 -21.12 -4.97 3.90
CA SER A 160 -21.76 -6.15 3.31
C SER A 160 -21.09 -7.45 3.79
N GLU A 161 -19.75 -7.51 3.75
CA GLU A 161 -18.99 -8.67 4.22
C GLU A 161 -19.10 -8.88 5.73
N ALA A 162 -19.09 -7.80 6.52
CA ALA A 162 -19.33 -7.87 7.96
C ALA A 162 -20.71 -8.47 8.28
N LYS A 163 -21.76 -8.06 7.55
CA LYS A 163 -23.12 -8.61 7.70
C LYS A 163 -23.16 -10.10 7.36
N LYS A 164 -22.57 -10.52 6.24
CA LYS A 164 -22.48 -11.94 5.83
C LYS A 164 -21.77 -12.79 6.88
N ARG A 165 -20.69 -12.27 7.46
CA ARG A 165 -19.85 -12.93 8.46
C ARG A 165 -20.38 -12.75 9.90
N LYS A 166 -21.53 -12.06 10.08
CA LYS A 166 -22.15 -11.75 11.39
C LYS A 166 -21.24 -10.99 12.36
N LEU A 167 -20.34 -10.16 11.84
CA LEU A 167 -19.45 -9.31 12.62
C LEU A 167 -20.19 -8.04 13.02
N LYS A 168 -20.22 -7.69 14.32
CA LYS A 168 -20.99 -6.57 14.87
C LYS A 168 -20.11 -5.46 15.48
N ASN A 169 -18.82 -5.66 15.50
CA ASN A 169 -17.85 -4.82 16.21
C ASN A 169 -17.04 -3.92 15.26
N ILE A 170 -17.62 -3.55 14.12
CA ILE A 170 -17.00 -2.70 13.08
C ILE A 170 -17.82 -1.43 12.87
N LYS A 171 -17.14 -0.28 12.87
CA LYS A 171 -17.63 1.02 12.39
C LYS A 171 -16.75 1.46 11.22
N VAL A 172 -17.36 1.77 10.06
CA VAL A 172 -16.61 2.28 8.89
C VAL A 172 -16.96 3.74 8.64
N ILE A 173 -15.94 4.59 8.58
CA ILE A 173 -16.05 6.03 8.32
C ILE A 173 -15.49 6.30 6.92
N THR A 174 -16.24 7.03 6.09
CA THR A 174 -15.71 7.54 4.82
C THR A 174 -15.33 8.99 5.01
N GLN A 175 -14.02 9.27 4.98
CA GLN A 175 -13.51 10.63 5.16
C GLN A 175 -12.08 10.74 4.59
N ASP A 176 -11.79 11.92 4.00
CA ASP A 176 -10.44 12.32 3.61
C ASP A 176 -9.55 12.53 4.84
N MET A 177 -8.31 12.02 4.77
CA MET A 177 -7.34 12.09 5.87
C MET A 177 -6.96 13.53 6.25
N ASN A 178 -7.00 14.48 5.30
CA ASN A 178 -6.82 15.90 5.58
C ASN A 178 -7.90 16.49 6.52
N LYS A 179 -9.07 15.85 6.56
CA LYS A 179 -10.24 16.32 7.30
C LYS A 179 -10.62 15.39 8.45
N PHE A 180 -10.00 14.22 8.52
CA PHE A 180 -10.37 13.25 9.55
C PHE A 180 -9.96 13.73 10.94
N SER A 181 -10.92 13.77 11.84
CA SER A 181 -10.73 14.04 13.25
C SER A 181 -11.75 13.26 14.08
N THR A 182 -11.39 12.93 15.30
CA THR A 182 -12.28 12.22 16.25
C THR A 182 -11.97 12.59 17.69
N ILE A 183 -13.02 12.61 18.51
CA ILE A 183 -12.91 12.74 19.97
C ILE A 183 -12.68 11.38 20.64
N ASP A 184 -12.93 10.28 19.93
CA ASP A 184 -12.69 8.93 20.44
C ASP A 184 -11.19 8.72 20.68
N ARG A 185 -10.88 7.84 21.63
CA ARG A 185 -9.51 7.47 22.00
C ARG A 185 -9.32 5.98 21.87
N PHE A 186 -8.18 5.59 21.29
CA PHE A 186 -7.89 4.22 20.90
C PHE A 186 -6.70 3.64 21.66
N ASP A 187 -6.76 2.35 21.93
CA ASP A 187 -5.63 1.59 22.48
C ASP A 187 -4.57 1.36 21.40
N ARG A 188 -5.03 1.19 20.16
CA ARG A 188 -4.20 0.97 18.99
C ARG A 188 -4.68 1.81 17.81
N VAL A 189 -3.73 2.37 17.07
CA VAL A 189 -3.92 2.86 15.71
C VAL A 189 -3.07 1.99 14.80
N VAL A 190 -3.65 1.50 13.71
CA VAL A 190 -2.97 0.64 12.73
C VAL A 190 -3.12 1.20 11.32
N SER A 191 -2.09 1.08 10.50
CA SER A 191 -2.12 1.47 9.09
C SER A 191 -1.28 0.50 8.27
N VAL A 192 -1.79 0.09 7.11
CA VAL A 192 -1.14 -0.83 6.18
C VAL A 192 -1.16 -0.23 4.78
N GLU A 193 0.02 0.13 4.26
CA GLU A 193 0.23 0.70 2.92
C GLU A 193 -0.74 1.84 2.58
N MET A 194 -0.84 2.81 3.48
CA MET A 194 -1.60 4.05 3.31
C MET A 194 -0.71 5.28 3.54
N ILE A 195 0.27 5.19 4.45
CA ILE A 195 1.12 6.32 4.85
C ILE A 195 1.97 6.81 3.67
N GLU A 196 2.24 5.97 2.69
CA GLU A 196 2.94 6.31 1.44
C GLU A 196 2.19 7.33 0.57
N HIS A 197 0.88 7.46 0.78
CA HIS A 197 0.05 8.48 0.14
C HIS A 197 -0.01 9.79 0.94
N MET A 198 0.55 9.79 2.16
CA MET A 198 0.56 10.95 3.04
C MET A 198 1.88 11.69 2.92
N ARG A 199 1.83 12.99 2.64
CA ARG A 199 3.02 13.81 2.46
C ARG A 199 3.56 14.36 3.79
N ASN A 200 2.70 14.87 4.67
CA ASN A 200 3.12 15.46 5.95
C ASN A 200 2.99 14.46 7.09
N HIS A 201 4.06 13.69 7.31
CA HIS A 201 4.11 12.72 8.42
C HIS A 201 4.10 13.40 9.79
N LYS A 202 4.68 14.60 9.93
CA LYS A 202 4.71 15.34 11.20
C LYS A 202 3.30 15.66 11.71
N GLU A 203 2.47 16.27 10.88
CA GLU A 203 1.09 16.62 11.25
C GLU A 203 0.20 15.36 11.36
N LEU A 204 0.42 14.35 10.52
CA LEU A 204 -0.30 13.09 10.63
C LEU A 204 0.03 12.37 11.96
N PHE A 205 1.30 12.25 12.34
CA PHE A 205 1.70 11.56 13.58
C PHE A 205 1.25 12.33 14.82
N LYS A 206 1.22 13.66 14.78
CA LYS A 206 0.61 14.50 15.80
C LYS A 206 -0.89 14.21 15.96
N SER A 207 -1.61 14.10 14.85
CA SER A 207 -3.02 13.75 14.84
C SER A 207 -3.24 12.34 15.42
N ILE A 208 -2.47 11.34 14.96
CA ILE A 208 -2.51 9.95 15.47
C ILE A 208 -2.25 9.92 16.98
N ALA A 209 -1.22 10.64 17.46
CA ALA A 209 -0.94 10.72 18.89
C ALA A 209 -2.10 11.32 19.68
N SER A 210 -2.82 12.30 19.12
CA SER A 210 -4.00 12.88 19.76
C SER A 210 -5.15 11.89 19.92
N TRP A 211 -5.29 10.93 18.98
CA TRP A 211 -6.33 9.88 19.00
C TRP A 211 -5.96 8.69 19.89
N LEU A 212 -4.69 8.54 20.26
CA LEU A 212 -4.25 7.47 21.15
C LEU A 212 -4.57 7.79 22.62
N LYS A 213 -4.97 6.76 23.38
CA LYS A 213 -5.00 6.77 24.83
C LYS A 213 -3.58 6.93 25.41
N PRO A 214 -3.42 7.33 26.68
CA PRO A 214 -2.13 7.21 27.35
C PRO A 214 -1.58 5.77 27.24
N LYS A 215 -0.30 5.62 26.86
CA LYS A 215 0.36 4.32 26.58
C LYS A 215 -0.19 3.58 25.34
N GLY A 216 -1.07 4.19 24.57
CA GLY A 216 -1.54 3.66 23.29
C GLY A 216 -0.40 3.52 22.28
N MET A 217 -0.58 2.68 21.26
CA MET A 217 0.47 2.42 20.26
C MET A 217 -0.04 2.61 18.85
N PHE A 218 0.83 3.13 17.99
CA PHE A 218 0.63 3.26 16.55
C PHE A 218 1.51 2.25 15.82
N PHE A 219 0.88 1.37 15.05
CA PHE A 219 1.56 0.43 14.17
C PHE A 219 1.43 0.87 12.72
N MET A 220 2.55 0.86 12.01
CA MET A 220 2.64 1.20 10.60
C MET A 220 3.34 0.08 9.84
N HIS A 221 2.67 -0.45 8.81
CA HIS A 221 3.24 -1.26 7.75
C HIS A 221 3.34 -0.39 6.51
N ILE A 222 4.53 -0.16 6.02
CA ILE A 222 4.83 0.76 4.92
C ILE A 222 5.90 0.14 4.02
N PHE A 223 5.77 0.30 2.71
CA PHE A 223 6.87 -0.06 1.84
C PHE A 223 7.96 1.03 1.86
N VAL A 224 9.22 0.63 1.64
CA VAL A 224 10.37 1.52 1.79
C VAL A 224 11.50 1.19 0.81
N HIS A 225 12.23 2.22 0.39
CA HIS A 225 13.55 2.07 -0.21
C HIS A 225 14.61 2.00 0.90
N GLN A 226 15.71 1.29 0.63
CA GLN A 226 16.76 1.02 1.62
C GLN A 226 17.36 2.30 2.25
N SER A 227 17.56 3.37 1.47
CA SER A 227 18.33 4.53 1.92
C SER A 227 17.72 5.90 1.58
N GLN A 228 17.10 6.10 0.42
CA GLN A 228 16.63 7.40 -0.05
C GLN A 228 15.13 7.42 -0.27
N PRO A 229 14.41 8.45 0.22
CA PRO A 229 13.03 8.68 -0.14
C PRO A 229 12.96 9.35 -1.51
N TYR A 230 11.84 9.14 -2.24
CA TYR A 230 11.54 9.84 -3.48
C TYR A 230 10.04 9.91 -3.75
N LEU A 231 9.63 10.84 -4.61
CA LEU A 231 8.24 11.06 -4.96
C LEU A 231 7.86 10.27 -6.21
N PHE A 232 6.58 9.90 -6.28
CA PHE A 232 5.95 9.42 -7.51
C PHE A 232 5.22 10.58 -8.17
N GLU A 233 5.98 11.36 -8.94
CA GLU A 233 5.51 12.50 -9.72
C GLU A 233 5.55 12.16 -11.21
N VAL A 234 4.73 12.85 -12.00
CA VAL A 234 4.73 12.69 -13.45
C VAL A 234 5.59 13.82 -14.03
N GLU A 235 6.86 13.55 -14.24
CA GLU A 235 7.83 14.49 -14.83
C GLU A 235 8.10 14.21 -16.31
N GLY A 236 7.87 12.97 -16.74
CA GLY A 236 8.16 12.53 -18.11
C GLY A 236 7.31 11.35 -18.59
N ASP A 237 7.57 10.95 -19.83
CA ASP A 237 6.88 9.82 -20.50
C ASP A 237 7.19 8.46 -19.87
N ASP A 238 8.23 8.36 -19.05
CA ASP A 238 8.70 7.15 -18.36
C ASP A 238 8.09 6.96 -16.96
N ASP A 239 7.36 7.97 -16.46
CA ASP A 239 6.68 7.92 -15.17
C ASP A 239 5.31 7.19 -15.29
N TRP A 240 5.29 6.09 -16.04
CA TRP A 240 4.09 5.32 -16.32
C TRP A 240 3.34 4.86 -15.04
N MET A 241 4.09 4.44 -14.01
CA MET A 241 3.53 4.04 -12.72
C MET A 241 2.80 5.21 -12.04
N SER A 242 3.42 6.38 -11.98
CA SER A 242 2.82 7.58 -11.41
C SER A 242 1.59 8.02 -12.20
N GLN A 243 1.63 7.89 -13.53
CA GLN A 243 0.54 8.32 -14.41
C GLN A 243 -0.73 7.47 -14.22
N TYR A 244 -0.61 6.14 -14.08
CA TYR A 244 -1.76 5.24 -14.14
C TYR A 244 -2.15 4.60 -12.82
N PHE A 245 -1.21 4.47 -11.85
CA PHE A 245 -1.43 3.67 -10.65
C PHE A 245 -1.02 4.33 -9.33
N PHE A 246 -0.07 5.27 -9.30
CA PHE A 246 0.45 5.76 -8.02
C PHE A 246 0.82 7.24 -8.05
N SER A 247 -0.15 8.11 -8.40
CA SER A 247 0.08 9.58 -8.45
C SER A 247 0.16 10.17 -7.06
N GLY A 248 1.10 11.10 -6.87
CA GLY A 248 1.22 11.93 -5.65
C GLY A 248 1.65 11.20 -4.40
N GLY A 249 1.95 9.91 -4.47
CA GLY A 249 2.54 9.15 -3.39
C GLY A 249 4.05 9.34 -3.28
N MET A 250 4.66 8.63 -2.33
CA MET A 250 6.11 8.59 -2.17
C MET A 250 6.61 7.18 -1.92
N MET A 251 7.88 6.95 -2.22
CA MET A 251 8.67 5.85 -1.68
C MET A 251 9.44 6.38 -0.48
N PRO A 252 9.07 6.08 0.76
CA PRO A 252 9.84 6.47 1.93
C PRO A 252 11.19 5.75 1.97
N SER A 253 12.19 6.34 2.61
CA SER A 253 13.36 5.56 3.03
C SER A 253 13.05 4.78 4.32
N LYS A 254 13.78 3.70 4.54
CA LYS A 254 13.62 2.84 5.73
C LYS A 254 13.73 3.61 7.05
N ASP A 255 14.56 4.63 7.09
CA ASP A 255 14.79 5.46 8.27
C ASP A 255 13.87 6.68 8.37
N LEU A 256 13.13 7.02 7.30
CA LEU A 256 12.28 8.20 7.27
C LEU A 256 11.31 8.30 8.45
N PRO A 257 10.60 7.23 8.88
CA PRO A 257 9.69 7.31 10.02
C PRO A 257 10.39 7.69 11.34
N LEU A 258 11.69 7.46 11.47
CA LEU A 258 12.45 7.75 12.69
C LEU A 258 12.67 9.25 12.91
N PHE A 259 12.48 10.07 11.89
CA PHE A 259 12.58 11.53 12.00
C PHE A 259 11.33 12.19 12.59
N PHE A 260 10.25 11.44 12.84
CA PHE A 260 8.97 11.96 13.30
C PHE A 260 8.57 11.38 14.68
N GLN A 261 9.44 11.56 15.68
CA GLN A 261 9.24 11.03 17.03
C GLN A 261 8.85 12.07 18.10
N ASP A 262 8.41 13.26 17.69
CA ASP A 262 8.06 14.36 18.61
C ASP A 262 6.90 14.01 19.56
N GLN A 263 5.92 13.23 19.09
CA GLN A 263 4.70 12.91 19.81
C GLN A 263 4.60 11.44 20.26
N MET A 264 5.35 10.58 19.60
CA MET A 264 5.39 9.14 19.86
C MET A 264 6.81 8.65 19.62
N GLN A 265 7.27 7.71 20.44
CA GLN A 265 8.60 7.12 20.29
C GLN A 265 8.51 5.72 19.70
N ILE A 266 9.46 5.38 18.81
CA ILE A 266 9.55 4.03 18.27
C ILE A 266 9.98 3.04 19.38
N VAL A 267 9.28 1.92 19.46
CA VAL A 267 9.57 0.85 20.44
C VAL A 267 9.95 -0.47 19.78
N SER A 268 9.61 -0.64 18.51
CA SER A 268 10.00 -1.84 17.75
C SER A 268 9.98 -1.56 16.24
N GLN A 269 10.87 -2.21 15.52
CA GLN A 269 10.93 -2.17 14.06
C GLN A 269 11.23 -3.58 13.52
N TRP A 270 10.61 -3.92 12.39
CA TRP A 270 10.85 -5.17 11.66
C TRP A 270 10.94 -4.90 10.16
N ASP A 271 11.70 -5.71 9.45
CA ASP A 271 11.83 -5.67 8.00
C ASP A 271 11.33 -6.96 7.37
N TRP A 272 10.57 -6.82 6.29
CA TRP A 272 10.31 -7.91 5.37
C TRP A 272 11.10 -7.69 4.08
N PRO A 273 11.92 -8.65 3.63
CA PRO A 273 12.55 -8.57 2.32
C PRO A 273 11.50 -8.36 1.22
N GLY A 274 11.83 -7.56 0.22
CA GLY A 274 10.94 -7.29 -0.90
C GLY A 274 10.49 -8.54 -1.65
N THR A 275 11.22 -9.66 -1.53
CA THR A 275 10.84 -10.95 -2.12
C THR A 275 9.47 -11.47 -1.65
N HIS A 276 8.95 -11.03 -0.51
CA HIS A 276 7.58 -11.31 -0.09
C HIS A 276 6.59 -10.60 -1.01
N TYR A 277 6.84 -9.34 -1.31
CA TYR A 277 5.98 -8.56 -2.21
C TYR A 277 6.14 -8.99 -3.67
N GLU A 278 7.36 -9.35 -4.11
CA GLU A 278 7.60 -9.97 -5.43
C GLU A 278 6.71 -11.20 -5.65
N LYS A 279 6.71 -12.14 -4.70
CA LYS A 279 5.86 -13.34 -4.75
C LYS A 279 4.38 -12.98 -4.75
N THR A 280 3.99 -11.97 -3.97
CA THR A 280 2.62 -11.48 -3.89
C THR A 280 2.15 -10.93 -5.24
N ALA A 281 2.94 -10.03 -5.85
CA ALA A 281 2.62 -9.42 -7.13
C ALA A 281 2.58 -10.45 -8.28
N ASN A 282 3.50 -11.42 -8.28
CA ASN A 282 3.47 -12.53 -9.24
C ASN A 282 2.24 -13.43 -9.04
N ALA A 283 1.77 -13.65 -7.81
CA ALA A 283 0.55 -14.40 -7.55
C ALA A 283 -0.70 -13.64 -8.04
N TRP A 284 -0.75 -12.31 -7.85
CA TRP A 284 -1.81 -11.48 -8.43
C TRP A 284 -1.84 -11.53 -9.95
N LEU A 285 -0.66 -11.46 -10.60
CA LEU A 285 -0.53 -11.60 -12.05
C LEU A 285 -1.04 -12.94 -12.53
N ALA A 286 -0.62 -14.03 -11.90
CA ALA A 286 -1.05 -15.38 -12.26
C ALA A 286 -2.57 -15.57 -12.10
N ASN A 287 -3.17 -14.98 -11.06
CA ASN A 287 -4.61 -14.99 -10.86
C ASN A 287 -5.34 -14.17 -11.94
N LEU A 288 -4.84 -12.98 -12.29
CA LEU A 288 -5.39 -12.15 -13.36
C LEU A 288 -5.39 -12.91 -14.69
N ASP A 289 -4.25 -13.52 -15.06
CA ASP A 289 -4.10 -14.28 -16.29
C ASP A 289 -5.06 -15.47 -16.33
N LYS A 290 -5.13 -16.24 -15.26
CA LYS A 290 -6.05 -17.36 -15.10
C LYS A 290 -7.53 -16.96 -15.25
N ASN A 291 -7.89 -15.78 -14.75
CA ASN A 291 -9.26 -15.30 -14.69
C ASN A 291 -9.58 -14.24 -15.76
N LYS A 292 -8.72 -14.07 -16.78
CA LYS A 292 -8.86 -13.01 -17.81
C LYS A 292 -10.28 -12.93 -18.38
N ALA A 293 -10.89 -14.06 -18.70
CA ALA A 293 -12.24 -14.13 -19.27
C ALA A 293 -13.31 -13.55 -18.35
N SER A 294 -13.16 -13.68 -17.01
CA SER A 294 -14.06 -13.13 -16.01
C SER A 294 -13.77 -11.66 -15.68
N VAL A 295 -12.52 -11.25 -15.81
CA VAL A 295 -12.05 -9.88 -15.54
C VAL A 295 -12.43 -8.93 -16.66
N LEU A 296 -12.34 -9.36 -17.93
CA LEU A 296 -12.56 -8.51 -19.09
C LEU A 296 -13.94 -7.82 -19.09
N PRO A 297 -15.07 -8.49 -18.80
CA PRO A 297 -16.37 -7.80 -18.71
C PRO A 297 -16.40 -6.70 -17.62
N ILE A 298 -15.71 -6.91 -16.50
CA ILE A 298 -15.62 -5.93 -15.40
C ILE A 298 -14.85 -4.68 -15.85
N LEU A 299 -13.75 -4.87 -16.57
CA LEU A 299 -12.96 -3.76 -17.10
C LEU A 299 -13.66 -3.05 -18.25
N LYS A 300 -14.53 -3.74 -19.02
CA LYS A 300 -15.40 -3.11 -20.01
C LYS A 300 -16.41 -2.16 -19.37
N GLU A 301 -16.99 -2.55 -18.25
CA GLU A 301 -17.89 -1.71 -17.47
C GLU A 301 -17.17 -0.46 -16.92
N ALA A 302 -15.92 -0.63 -16.45
CA ALA A 302 -15.13 0.44 -15.83
C ALA A 302 -14.50 1.41 -16.85
N TYR A 303 -13.96 0.90 -17.96
CA TYR A 303 -13.14 1.66 -18.89
C TYR A 303 -13.67 1.73 -20.34
N GLY A 304 -14.82 1.08 -20.60
CA GLY A 304 -15.42 0.98 -21.93
C GLY A 304 -14.84 -0.16 -22.80
N ASP A 305 -15.62 -0.57 -23.80
CA ASP A 305 -15.30 -1.73 -24.64
C ASP A 305 -13.97 -1.61 -25.40
N LYS A 306 -13.61 -0.39 -25.83
CA LYS A 306 -12.41 -0.13 -26.64
C LYS A 306 -11.11 -0.26 -25.83
N ASP A 307 -11.14 0.14 -24.55
CA ASP A 307 -9.95 0.27 -23.73
C ASP A 307 -9.76 -0.92 -22.75
N ALA A 308 -10.77 -1.75 -22.57
CA ALA A 308 -10.75 -2.83 -21.59
C ALA A 308 -9.58 -3.82 -21.77
N GLU A 309 -9.27 -4.24 -23.00
CA GLU A 309 -8.14 -5.14 -23.27
C GLU A 309 -6.79 -4.45 -22.94
N MET A 310 -6.66 -3.16 -23.28
CA MET A 310 -5.48 -2.37 -22.92
C MET A 310 -5.35 -2.28 -21.39
N TRP A 311 -6.45 -2.12 -20.65
CA TRP A 311 -6.44 -2.08 -19.19
C TRP A 311 -6.12 -3.44 -18.57
N VAL A 312 -6.53 -4.57 -19.18
CA VAL A 312 -6.03 -5.88 -18.75
C VAL A 312 -4.49 -5.90 -18.83
N GLN A 313 -3.93 -5.44 -19.97
CA GLN A 313 -2.47 -5.42 -20.15
C GLN A 313 -1.78 -4.43 -19.20
N ARG A 314 -2.37 -3.26 -18.94
CA ARG A 314 -1.86 -2.30 -17.94
C ARG A 314 -1.83 -2.90 -16.52
N TRP A 315 -2.86 -3.62 -16.11
CA TRP A 315 -2.85 -4.33 -14.83
C TRP A 315 -1.77 -5.41 -14.77
N ARG A 316 -1.55 -6.14 -15.87
CA ARG A 316 -0.45 -7.10 -15.97
C ARG A 316 0.92 -6.42 -15.82
N ILE A 317 1.13 -5.30 -16.54
CA ILE A 317 2.37 -4.50 -16.46
C ILE A 317 2.56 -3.97 -15.03
N PHE A 318 1.51 -3.48 -14.40
CA PHE A 318 1.55 -3.02 -13.01
C PHE A 318 2.02 -4.12 -12.06
N PHE A 319 1.43 -5.32 -12.15
CA PHE A 319 1.86 -6.44 -11.29
C PHE A 319 3.29 -6.91 -11.62
N MET A 320 3.69 -6.89 -12.89
CA MET A 320 5.08 -7.16 -13.28
C MET A 320 6.04 -6.10 -12.75
N ALA A 321 5.68 -4.82 -12.84
CA ALA A 321 6.49 -3.72 -12.31
C ALA A 321 6.67 -3.82 -10.80
N CYS A 322 5.60 -4.12 -10.08
CA CYS A 322 5.67 -4.42 -8.64
C CYS A 322 6.59 -5.62 -8.37
N ALA A 323 6.43 -6.72 -9.10
CA ALA A 323 7.26 -7.91 -8.89
C ALA A 323 8.75 -7.62 -9.12
N GLU A 324 9.11 -6.91 -10.20
CA GLU A 324 10.49 -6.57 -10.53
C GLU A 324 11.10 -5.56 -9.54
N LEU A 325 10.31 -4.57 -9.10
CA LEU A 325 10.73 -3.59 -8.10
C LEU A 325 11.10 -4.30 -6.80
N TRP A 326 10.14 -5.06 -6.24
CA TRP A 326 10.33 -5.71 -4.95
C TRP A 326 11.31 -6.87 -4.98
N GLY A 327 11.45 -7.57 -6.12
CA GLY A 327 12.44 -8.63 -6.31
C GLY A 327 13.85 -8.14 -6.57
N TYR A 328 14.03 -6.84 -6.83
CA TYR A 328 15.33 -6.28 -7.21
C TYR A 328 16.39 -6.54 -6.14
N LYS A 329 17.59 -6.97 -6.58
CA LYS A 329 18.68 -7.40 -5.68
C LYS A 329 18.21 -8.36 -4.57
N ARG A 330 17.34 -9.30 -4.88
CA ARG A 330 16.75 -10.26 -3.93
C ARG A 330 15.95 -9.60 -2.80
N GLY A 331 15.27 -8.50 -3.11
CA GLY A 331 14.44 -7.77 -2.16
C GLY A 331 15.19 -6.97 -1.11
N ILE A 332 16.46 -6.64 -1.37
CA ILE A 332 17.26 -5.84 -0.43
C ILE A 332 17.07 -4.34 -0.67
N GLU A 333 16.86 -3.92 -1.90
CA GLU A 333 16.78 -2.50 -2.27
C GLU A 333 15.46 -1.86 -1.84
N TRP A 334 14.35 -2.51 -2.17
CA TRP A 334 13.00 -2.13 -1.76
C TRP A 334 12.42 -3.21 -0.85
N ARG A 335 11.83 -2.81 0.24
CA ARG A 335 11.37 -3.66 1.34
C ARG A 335 10.03 -3.23 1.88
N VAL A 336 9.53 -3.96 2.86
CA VAL A 336 8.42 -3.55 3.70
C VAL A 336 8.92 -3.38 5.13
N GLY A 337 8.72 -2.19 5.68
CA GLY A 337 9.04 -1.87 7.06
C GLY A 337 7.81 -1.93 7.96
N HIS A 338 7.96 -2.51 9.13
CA HIS A 338 7.00 -2.43 10.22
C HIS A 338 7.58 -1.58 11.34
N TYR A 339 6.80 -0.63 11.81
CA TYR A 339 7.19 0.29 12.88
C TYR A 339 6.10 0.32 13.93
N LEU A 340 6.48 0.18 15.18
CA LEU A 340 5.58 0.33 16.31
C LEU A 340 6.04 1.51 17.16
N PHE A 341 5.18 2.50 17.26
CA PHE A 341 5.37 3.69 18.08
C PHE A 341 4.51 3.60 19.33
N LYS A 342 4.97 4.23 20.42
CA LYS A 342 4.24 4.37 21.69
C LYS A 342 4.11 5.85 22.04
N LYS A 343 2.91 6.24 22.44
CA LYS A 343 2.63 7.53 23.03
C LYS A 343 3.11 7.62 24.48
#